data_4fef0254e954572fa3d1960dc6420419
#
_entry.id   4fef0254e954572fa3d1960dc6420419
#
_cell.length_a   1.000
_cell.length_b   1.000
_cell.length_c   1.000
_cell.angle_alpha   90.00
_cell.angle_beta   90.00
_cell.angle_gamma   90.00
#
_symmetry.space_group_name_H-M   'P 1'
#
loop_
_entity.id
_entity.type
_entity.pdbx_description
1 polymer ?
#
loop_
_entity_poly.entity_id
_entity_poly.type
_entity_poly.pdbx_seq_one_letter_code
_entity_poly.pdbx_strand_id
1 'polypeptide(L)'
;MKTKFILLVALFALVSTSTVSAQFYNRKKVAITEVVDKSGDVAPGTKTFIRSALTDAITNSDGYEGYASISFLSFEVNFDKTGNVSSAMLTYVKKQLMEYILVSEVTPLDKKTVLLSARIVNTSNGKIVASSSVRTYADIDYLRSACNSLAYNLVGAI
;
A
#
# COMPACT_ATOMS: atom_id res chain seq x y z
N MET A 1 47.05 8.44 26.67
CA MET A 1 45.75 7.80 26.88
C MET A 1 44.55 8.59 26.30
N LYS A 2 44.55 9.91 26.28
CA LYS A 2 43.40 10.72 25.78
C LYS A 2 43.13 10.60 24.26
N THR A 3 44.17 10.44 23.46
CA THR A 3 44.03 10.34 21.97
C THR A 3 43.44 9.00 21.53
N LYS A 4 43.67 7.89 22.23
CA LYS A 4 43.09 6.59 21.87
C LYS A 4 41.58 6.51 22.16
N PHE A 5 41.11 7.25 23.17
CA PHE A 5 39.70 7.30 23.53
C PHE A 5 38.86 8.10 22.51
N ILE A 6 39.41 9.17 21.98
CA ILE A 6 38.75 10.01 20.94
C ILE A 6 38.61 9.22 19.64
N LEU A 7 39.62 8.41 19.28
CA LEU A 7 39.56 7.58 18.06
C LEU A 7 38.49 6.48 18.18
N LEU A 8 38.31 5.92 19.37
CA LEU A 8 37.28 4.89 19.58
C LEU A 8 35.87 5.43 19.52
N VAL A 9 35.62 6.64 20.03
CA VAL A 9 34.31 7.31 19.98
C VAL A 9 33.98 7.73 18.55
N ALA A 10 34.97 8.20 17.78
CA ALA A 10 34.77 8.56 16.37
C ALA A 10 34.47 7.32 15.51
N LEU A 11 35.07 6.16 15.81
CA LEU A 11 34.78 4.89 15.11
C LEU A 11 33.36 4.37 15.41
N PHE A 12 32.87 4.56 16.65
CA PHE A 12 31.52 4.17 17.02
C PHE A 12 30.45 5.07 16.39
N ALA A 13 30.72 6.36 16.22
CA ALA A 13 29.82 7.30 15.55
C ALA A 13 29.69 7.00 14.06
N LEU A 14 30.74 6.51 13.39
CA LEU A 14 30.72 6.15 11.98
C LEU A 14 29.96 4.85 11.70
N VAL A 15 29.92 3.91 12.64
CA VAL A 15 29.20 2.63 12.49
C VAL A 15 27.67 2.83 12.69
N SER A 16 27.27 3.77 13.54
CA SER A 16 25.83 4.01 13.81
C SER A 16 25.09 4.77 12.71
N THR A 17 25.80 5.49 11.83
CA THR A 17 25.18 6.22 10.72
C THR A 17 24.92 5.34 9.48
N SER A 18 25.61 4.23 9.34
CA SER A 18 25.45 3.33 8.19
C SER A 18 24.26 2.39 8.27
N THR A 19 23.76 2.11 9.46
CA THR A 19 22.63 1.18 9.66
C THR A 19 21.27 1.82 9.37
N VAL A 20 21.12 3.13 9.59
CA VAL A 20 19.86 3.85 9.32
C VAL A 20 19.61 4.01 7.83
N SER A 21 20.64 4.22 7.02
CA SER A 21 20.49 4.37 5.56
C SER A 21 20.17 3.04 4.85
N ALA A 22 20.65 1.91 5.37
CA ALA A 22 20.43 0.61 4.75
C ALA A 22 18.98 0.11 4.89
N GLN A 23 18.27 0.49 5.95
CA GLN A 23 16.88 0.11 6.15
C GLN A 23 15.93 0.82 5.18
N PHE A 24 16.23 2.06 4.77
CA PHE A 24 15.41 2.79 3.81
C PHE A 24 15.53 2.29 2.37
N TYR A 25 16.65 1.66 2.01
CA TYR A 25 16.92 1.19 0.63
C TYR A 25 16.23 -0.13 0.28
N ASN A 26 15.68 -0.84 1.25
CA ASN A 26 15.14 -2.19 1.04
C ASN A 26 13.62 -2.29 1.21
N ARG A 27 12.91 -1.13 1.25
CA ARG A 27 11.44 -1.15 1.35
C ARG A 27 10.83 -1.57 0.02
N LYS A 28 9.95 -2.55 0.07
CA LYS A 28 9.19 -3.00 -1.10
C LYS A 28 8.17 -1.95 -1.50
N LYS A 29 8.19 -1.56 -2.76
CA LYS A 29 7.34 -0.49 -3.29
C LYS A 29 5.99 -1.02 -3.73
N VAL A 30 4.93 -0.41 -3.21
CA VAL A 30 3.54 -0.79 -3.47
C VAL A 30 2.82 0.36 -4.18
N ALA A 31 2.41 0.18 -5.42
CA ALA A 31 1.55 1.13 -6.12
C ALA A 31 0.12 1.04 -5.60
N ILE A 32 -0.43 2.14 -5.12
CA ILE A 32 -1.80 2.22 -4.63
C ILE A 32 -2.69 2.78 -5.74
N THR A 33 -3.61 1.98 -6.22
CA THR A 33 -4.53 2.36 -7.31
C THR A 33 -5.71 3.19 -6.82
N GLU A 34 -6.57 3.60 -7.73
CA GLU A 34 -7.86 4.17 -7.36
C GLU A 34 -8.74 3.12 -6.67
N VAL A 35 -9.57 3.57 -5.74
CA VAL A 35 -10.55 2.71 -5.08
C VAL A 35 -11.71 2.42 -6.04
N VAL A 36 -11.91 1.15 -6.36
CA VAL A 36 -12.98 0.70 -7.23
C VAL A 36 -14.31 0.76 -6.49
N ASP A 37 -15.29 1.41 -7.10
CA ASP A 37 -16.68 1.43 -6.65
C ASP A 37 -17.56 0.96 -7.82
N LYS A 38 -18.03 -0.27 -7.76
CA LYS A 38 -18.87 -0.86 -8.81
C LYS A 38 -20.31 -0.37 -8.77
N SER A 39 -20.77 0.14 -7.62
CA SER A 39 -22.12 0.66 -7.47
C SER A 39 -22.25 2.08 -8.02
N GLY A 40 -21.17 2.86 -7.98
CA GLY A 40 -21.18 4.29 -8.30
C GLY A 40 -21.77 5.17 -7.20
N ASP A 41 -22.13 4.60 -6.05
CA ASP A 41 -22.86 5.29 -4.97
C ASP A 41 -21.91 5.91 -3.91
N VAL A 42 -20.61 5.57 -3.96
CA VAL A 42 -19.65 6.05 -2.99
C VAL A 42 -19.11 7.42 -3.39
N ALA A 43 -19.27 8.40 -2.49
CA ALA A 43 -18.78 9.74 -2.74
C ALA A 43 -17.28 9.78 -3.09
N PRO A 44 -16.85 10.61 -4.05
CA PRO A 44 -15.45 10.73 -4.46
C PRO A 44 -14.50 11.02 -3.30
N GLY A 45 -14.92 11.87 -2.34
CA GLY A 45 -14.15 12.17 -1.13
C GLY A 45 -13.90 10.94 -0.25
N THR A 46 -14.86 10.05 -0.14
CA THR A 46 -14.72 8.79 0.61
C THR A 46 -13.70 7.87 -0.06
N LYS A 47 -13.72 7.74 -1.39
CA LYS A 47 -12.74 6.97 -2.16
C LYS A 47 -11.33 7.54 -1.99
N THR A 48 -11.20 8.87 -2.10
CA THR A 48 -9.92 9.56 -1.88
C THR A 48 -9.39 9.31 -0.45
N PHE A 49 -10.27 9.39 0.56
CA PHE A 49 -9.91 9.11 1.94
C PHE A 49 -9.41 7.66 2.13
N ILE A 50 -10.14 6.66 1.62
CA ILE A 50 -9.76 5.26 1.71
C ILE A 50 -8.40 5.04 1.06
N ARG A 51 -8.17 5.60 -0.14
CA ARG A 51 -6.89 5.51 -0.85
C ARG A 51 -5.74 6.09 -0.02
N SER A 52 -5.93 7.28 0.55
CA SER A 52 -4.92 7.93 1.40
C SER A 52 -4.65 7.10 2.67
N ALA A 53 -5.70 6.64 3.36
CA ALA A 53 -5.57 5.84 4.57
C ALA A 53 -4.84 4.50 4.32
N LEU A 54 -5.10 3.84 3.19
CA LEU A 54 -4.37 2.62 2.79
C LEU A 54 -2.90 2.94 2.46
N THR A 55 -2.63 4.06 1.79
CA THR A 55 -1.25 4.50 1.49
C THR A 55 -0.46 4.70 2.77
N ASP A 56 -1.04 5.43 3.74
CA ASP A 56 -0.43 5.68 5.04
C ASP A 56 -0.21 4.39 5.81
N ALA A 57 -1.20 3.50 5.84
CA ALA A 57 -1.13 2.23 6.55
C ALA A 57 -0.05 1.29 5.97
N ILE A 58 0.07 1.20 4.65
CA ILE A 58 1.14 0.43 3.98
C ILE A 58 2.51 1.06 4.26
N THR A 59 2.63 2.39 4.17
CA THR A 59 3.89 3.10 4.41
C THR A 59 4.37 2.97 5.86
N ASN A 60 3.43 2.91 6.80
CA ASN A 60 3.73 2.69 8.22
C ASN A 60 3.98 1.22 8.58
N SER A 61 3.80 0.30 7.64
CA SER A 61 4.15 -1.10 7.83
C SER A 61 5.64 -1.33 7.58
N ASP A 62 6.26 -2.19 8.40
CA ASP A 62 7.68 -2.48 8.28
C ASP A 62 8.01 -3.13 6.93
N GLY A 63 9.02 -2.61 6.25
CA GLY A 63 9.52 -3.15 5.00
C GLY A 63 8.74 -2.76 3.75
N TYR A 64 7.71 -1.90 3.87
CA TYR A 64 6.89 -1.46 2.73
C TYR A 64 6.78 0.05 2.60
N GLU A 65 6.55 0.53 1.39
CA GLU A 65 6.33 1.94 1.06
C GLU A 65 5.21 2.05 0.02
N GLY A 66 4.13 2.77 0.37
CA GLY A 66 2.97 3.00 -0.48
C GLY A 66 3.16 4.21 -1.40
N TYR A 67 2.88 4.06 -2.67
CA TYR A 67 2.94 5.12 -3.68
C TYR A 67 1.57 5.36 -4.29
N ALA A 68 0.95 6.49 -3.95
CA ALA A 68 -0.34 6.92 -4.47
C ALA A 68 -0.19 8.00 -5.55
N SER A 69 0.59 7.74 -6.60
CA SER A 69 0.79 8.69 -7.68
C SER A 69 -0.48 8.96 -8.47
N ILE A 70 -0.66 10.19 -8.96
CA ILE A 70 -1.75 10.57 -9.87
C ILE A 70 -1.70 9.73 -11.16
N SER A 71 -0.51 9.35 -11.62
CA SER A 71 -0.35 8.50 -12.79
C SER A 71 -0.97 7.11 -12.64
N PHE A 72 -1.19 6.63 -11.41
CA PHE A 72 -1.91 5.38 -11.16
C PHE A 72 -3.43 5.55 -11.17
N LEU A 73 -3.96 6.78 -11.12
CA LEU A 73 -5.38 7.09 -11.23
C LEU A 73 -5.89 7.09 -12.68
N SER A 74 -5.02 7.38 -13.64
CA SER A 74 -5.37 7.44 -15.06
C SER A 74 -5.52 6.06 -15.71
N PHE A 75 -5.11 5.01 -15.03
CA PHE A 75 -5.37 3.65 -15.45
C PHE A 75 -6.70 3.21 -14.83
N GLU A 76 -7.73 3.05 -15.66
CA GLU A 76 -8.85 2.20 -15.27
C GLU A 76 -8.25 0.86 -14.86
N VAL A 77 -8.49 0.46 -13.62
CA VAL A 77 -8.07 -0.86 -13.13
C VAL A 77 -8.96 -1.87 -13.83
N ASN A 78 -8.63 -2.15 -15.08
CA ASN A 78 -9.30 -3.17 -15.86
C ASN A 78 -8.82 -4.52 -15.35
N PHE A 79 -9.65 -5.13 -14.53
CA PHE A 79 -9.53 -6.55 -14.27
C PHE A 79 -9.99 -7.32 -15.48
N ASP A 80 -9.24 -8.32 -15.87
CA ASP A 80 -9.72 -9.30 -16.81
C ASP A 80 -10.90 -10.10 -16.22
N LYS A 81 -11.53 -10.95 -17.03
CA LYS A 81 -12.67 -11.79 -16.60
C LYS A 81 -12.34 -12.72 -15.42
N THR A 82 -11.05 -12.91 -15.11
CA THR A 82 -10.55 -13.76 -14.01
C THR A 82 -10.19 -12.96 -12.77
N GLY A 83 -10.33 -11.62 -12.80
CA GLY A 83 -10.02 -10.72 -11.70
C GLY A 83 -8.54 -10.37 -11.57
N ASN A 84 -7.74 -10.61 -12.60
CA ASN A 84 -6.33 -10.21 -12.64
C ASN A 84 -6.19 -8.79 -13.19
N VAL A 85 -5.14 -8.10 -12.75
CA VAL A 85 -4.78 -6.78 -13.27
C VAL A 85 -4.35 -6.90 -14.73
N SER A 86 -4.79 -5.95 -15.57
CA SER A 86 -4.45 -5.94 -17.00
C SER A 86 -2.94 -5.92 -17.24
N SER A 87 -2.49 -6.58 -18.31
CA SER A 87 -1.07 -6.63 -18.69
C SER A 87 -0.49 -5.24 -19.00
N ALA A 88 -1.30 -4.31 -19.48
CA ALA A 88 -0.90 -2.92 -19.72
C ALA A 88 -0.55 -2.22 -18.41
N MET A 89 -1.38 -2.36 -17.37
CA MET A 89 -1.11 -1.82 -16.05
C MET A 89 0.12 -2.46 -15.41
N LEU A 90 0.26 -3.78 -15.48
CA LEU A 90 1.46 -4.47 -14.99
C LEU A 90 2.73 -3.93 -15.63
N THR A 91 2.72 -3.76 -16.96
CA THR A 91 3.86 -3.23 -17.70
C THR A 91 4.21 -1.82 -17.27
N TYR A 92 3.20 -0.96 -17.08
CA TYR A 92 3.40 0.42 -16.64
C TYR A 92 4.00 0.48 -15.24
N VAL A 93 3.40 -0.24 -14.29
CA VAL A 93 3.81 -0.22 -12.88
C VAL A 93 5.22 -0.81 -12.71
N LYS A 94 5.58 -1.83 -13.48
CA LYS A 94 6.95 -2.36 -13.56
C LYS A 94 7.97 -1.30 -13.99
N LYS A 95 7.65 -0.49 -15.00
CA LYS A 95 8.51 0.62 -15.45
C LYS A 95 8.75 1.66 -14.36
N GLN A 96 7.82 1.80 -13.41
CA GLN A 96 7.96 2.67 -12.24
C GLN A 96 8.69 2.00 -11.07
N LEU A 97 9.26 0.81 -11.28
CA LEU A 97 9.99 0.02 -10.28
C LEU A 97 9.14 -0.33 -9.04
N MET A 98 7.83 -0.53 -9.22
CA MET A 98 6.94 -1.01 -8.18
C MET A 98 6.95 -2.54 -8.16
N GLU A 99 7.08 -3.13 -6.98
CA GLU A 99 7.11 -4.58 -6.79
C GLU A 99 5.70 -5.16 -6.64
N TYR A 100 4.79 -4.36 -6.10
CA TYR A 100 3.41 -4.74 -5.86
C TYR A 100 2.43 -3.67 -6.31
N ILE A 101 1.19 -4.10 -6.55
CA ILE A 101 0.04 -3.23 -6.75
C ILE A 101 -0.98 -3.58 -5.68
N LEU A 102 -1.44 -2.58 -4.93
CA LEU A 102 -2.61 -2.69 -4.06
C LEU A 102 -3.83 -2.19 -4.81
N VAL A 103 -4.80 -3.07 -4.96
CA VAL A 103 -6.10 -2.77 -5.53
C VAL A 103 -7.14 -2.88 -4.43
N SER A 104 -7.93 -1.82 -4.24
CA SER A 104 -8.98 -1.78 -3.24
C SER A 104 -10.35 -1.54 -3.89
N GLU A 105 -11.37 -2.09 -3.26
CA GLU A 105 -12.76 -1.98 -3.68
C GLU A 105 -13.62 -1.63 -2.46
N VAL A 106 -14.57 -0.72 -2.65
CA VAL A 106 -15.59 -0.38 -1.68
C VAL A 106 -16.95 -0.77 -2.21
N THR A 107 -17.71 -1.52 -1.44
CA THR A 107 -19.07 -1.95 -1.78
C THR A 107 -20.02 -1.52 -0.68
N PRO A 108 -20.97 -0.61 -0.92
CA PRO A 108 -22.03 -0.31 0.03
C PRO A 108 -22.87 -1.55 0.33
N LEU A 109 -23.08 -1.85 1.60
CA LEU A 109 -23.95 -2.94 2.05
C LEU A 109 -25.34 -2.42 2.47
N ASP A 110 -25.35 -1.24 3.07
CA ASP A 110 -26.52 -0.47 3.43
C ASP A 110 -26.18 1.01 3.57
N LYS A 111 -27.11 1.85 4.09
CA LYS A 111 -26.90 3.31 4.22
C LYS A 111 -25.76 3.71 5.15
N LYS A 112 -25.28 2.81 6.00
CA LYS A 112 -24.29 3.12 7.05
C LYS A 112 -23.06 2.21 6.98
N THR A 113 -23.14 1.08 6.30
CA THR A 113 -22.08 0.08 6.30
C THR A 113 -21.56 -0.20 4.89
N VAL A 114 -20.28 -0.45 4.82
CA VAL A 114 -19.58 -0.81 3.59
C VAL A 114 -18.71 -2.05 3.82
N LEU A 115 -18.47 -2.79 2.75
CA LEU A 115 -17.42 -3.80 2.69
C LEU A 115 -16.23 -3.17 1.98
N LEU A 116 -15.10 -3.12 2.66
CA LEU A 116 -13.80 -2.79 2.06
C LEU A 116 -13.08 -4.09 1.75
N SER A 117 -12.64 -4.24 0.51
CA SER A 117 -11.83 -5.36 0.06
C SER A 117 -10.55 -4.85 -0.55
N ALA A 118 -9.45 -5.53 -0.32
CA ALA A 118 -8.19 -5.17 -0.94
C ALA A 118 -7.36 -6.42 -1.28
N ARG A 119 -6.55 -6.31 -2.33
CA ARG A 119 -5.66 -7.37 -2.79
C ARG A 119 -4.32 -6.78 -3.19
N ILE A 120 -3.27 -7.55 -2.93
CA ILE A 120 -1.92 -7.26 -3.39
C ILE A 120 -1.60 -8.18 -4.57
N VAL A 121 -1.16 -7.57 -5.65
CA VAL A 121 -0.73 -8.26 -6.87
C VAL A 121 0.77 -8.09 -7.02
N ASN A 122 1.49 -9.19 -7.22
CA ASN A 122 2.91 -9.15 -7.51
C ASN A 122 3.11 -8.72 -8.98
N THR A 123 3.88 -7.66 -9.20
CA THR A 123 4.07 -7.10 -10.55
C THR A 123 4.90 -8.00 -11.46
N SER A 124 5.75 -8.87 -10.91
CA SER A 124 6.62 -9.74 -11.72
C SER A 124 5.84 -10.78 -12.52
N ASN A 125 4.75 -11.31 -11.95
CA ASN A 125 3.98 -12.40 -12.53
C ASN A 125 2.46 -12.13 -12.66
N GLY A 126 1.97 -10.98 -12.17
CA GLY A 126 0.55 -10.61 -12.20
C GLY A 126 -0.36 -11.39 -11.24
N LYS A 127 0.20 -12.20 -10.34
CA LYS A 127 -0.60 -13.02 -9.42
C LYS A 127 -0.99 -12.26 -8.16
N ILE A 128 -2.22 -12.50 -7.70
CA ILE A 128 -2.66 -12.07 -6.38
C ILE A 128 -1.89 -12.89 -5.34
N VAL A 129 -1.18 -12.21 -4.45
CA VAL A 129 -0.36 -12.81 -3.39
C VAL A 129 -0.98 -12.65 -2.00
N ALA A 130 -1.85 -11.67 -1.85
CA ALA A 130 -2.62 -11.45 -0.62
C ALA A 130 -3.99 -10.85 -0.93
N SER A 131 -5.00 -11.21 -0.14
CA SER A 131 -6.33 -10.58 -0.19
C SER A 131 -6.94 -10.53 1.20
N SER A 132 -7.66 -9.46 1.49
CA SER A 132 -8.38 -9.27 2.74
C SER A 132 -9.62 -8.43 2.52
N SER A 133 -10.62 -8.59 3.39
CA SER A 133 -11.83 -7.77 3.39
C SER A 133 -12.29 -7.52 4.81
N VAL A 134 -12.91 -6.36 5.03
CA VAL A 134 -13.45 -5.97 6.32
C VAL A 134 -14.78 -5.23 6.12
N ARG A 135 -15.79 -5.61 6.91
CA ARG A 135 -17.04 -4.85 7.02
C ARG A 135 -16.88 -3.76 8.06
N THR A 136 -17.27 -2.52 7.71
CA THR A 136 -17.12 -1.35 8.58
C THR A 136 -18.25 -0.35 8.37
N TYR A 137 -18.36 0.63 9.26
CA TYR A 137 -19.23 1.77 9.04
C TYR A 137 -18.59 2.76 8.05
N ALA A 138 -19.43 3.48 7.29
CA ALA A 138 -19.02 4.49 6.32
C ALA A 138 -18.61 5.83 6.97
N ASP A 139 -18.17 5.79 8.22
CA ASP A 139 -17.64 6.91 8.99
C ASP A 139 -16.11 6.93 8.91
N ILE A 140 -15.51 8.13 8.94
CA ILE A 140 -14.08 8.34 8.70
C ILE A 140 -13.21 7.55 9.69
N ASP A 141 -13.55 7.53 10.97
CA ASP A 141 -12.74 6.87 11.99
C ASP A 141 -12.79 5.33 11.83
N TYR A 142 -13.97 4.80 11.55
CA TYR A 142 -14.14 3.38 11.26
C TYR A 142 -13.48 2.97 9.95
N LEU A 143 -13.56 3.79 8.91
CA LEU A 143 -12.87 3.56 7.64
C LEU A 143 -11.36 3.54 7.82
N ARG A 144 -10.79 4.47 8.61
CA ARG A 144 -9.36 4.48 8.94
C ARG A 144 -8.93 3.21 9.66
N SER A 145 -9.68 2.80 10.68
CA SER A 145 -9.42 1.55 11.41
C SER A 145 -9.47 0.34 10.51
N ALA A 146 -10.46 0.29 9.59
CA ALA A 146 -10.59 -0.77 8.61
C ALA A 146 -9.42 -0.82 7.62
N CYS A 147 -8.95 0.34 7.13
CA CYS A 147 -7.78 0.42 6.26
C CYS A 147 -6.50 -0.07 6.95
N ASN A 148 -6.31 0.28 8.23
CA ASN A 148 -5.19 -0.23 9.03
C ASN A 148 -5.25 -1.75 9.17
N SER A 149 -6.43 -2.30 9.47
CA SER A 149 -6.63 -3.75 9.57
C SER A 149 -6.37 -4.47 8.25
N LEU A 150 -6.84 -3.90 7.13
CA LEU A 150 -6.57 -4.44 5.79
C LEU A 150 -5.07 -4.45 5.49
N ALA A 151 -4.39 -3.32 5.70
CA ALA A 151 -2.95 -3.21 5.46
C ALA A 151 -2.15 -4.23 6.29
N TYR A 152 -2.46 -4.35 7.58
CA TYR A 152 -1.83 -5.32 8.47
C TYR A 152 -1.98 -6.77 7.96
N ASN A 153 -3.20 -7.17 7.58
CA ASN A 153 -3.48 -8.51 7.09
C ASN A 153 -2.79 -8.78 5.74
N LEU A 154 -2.76 -7.78 4.85
CA LEU A 154 -2.17 -7.91 3.51
C LEU A 154 -0.65 -8.02 3.58
N VAL A 155 -0.01 -7.15 4.37
CA VAL A 155 1.45 -7.11 4.53
C VAL A 155 1.95 -8.35 5.27
N GLY A 156 1.22 -8.83 6.27
CA GLY A 156 1.57 -10.05 6.99
C GLY A 156 1.51 -11.33 6.16
N ALA A 157 0.89 -11.28 4.97
CA ALA A 157 0.73 -12.43 4.06
C ALA A 157 1.76 -12.46 2.92
N ILE A 158 2.65 -11.46 2.78
CA ILE A 158 3.68 -11.31 1.74
C ILE A 158 5.05 -11.02 2.33
#